data_59aca79822727fae1b62be0ddc807a33
#
_entry.id   59aca79822727fae1b62be0ddc807a33
#
_cell.length_a   1.000
_cell.length_b   1.000
_cell.length_c   1.000
_cell.angle_alpha   90.00
_cell.angle_beta   90.00
_cell.angle_gamma   90.00
#
_symmetry.space_group_name_H-M   'P 1'
#
loop_
_entity.id
_entity.type
_entity.pdbx_description
1 polymer ?
#
loop_
_entity_poly.entity_id
_entity_poly.type
_entity_poly.pdbx_seq_one_letter_code
_entity_poly.pdbx_strand_id
1 'polypeptide(L)'
;MMTTNVYVLELVEGKYYVGCSKNVLIRYQQHASGTGAAWTKKYPPIRILEVFNNVDEFEENNVTKKYMATFGIDNVRGGSYCTFTLPAEEVAVITKEIRSSQGCCVKCGRKGHFVTECYANTSVDGTSLEESIINIETVTPHCTRCGRNNHNTDKCYAKTTLTGLSLDNNFINILQS
;
A
#
# COMPACT_ATOMS: atom_id res chain seq x y z
N MET A 1 -1.53 27.09 -2.89
CA MET A 1 -2.02 25.70 -2.97
C MET A 1 -3.44 25.71 -3.45
N MET A 2 -3.78 24.87 -4.42
CA MET A 2 -5.19 24.78 -4.87
C MET A 2 -5.91 23.88 -3.88
N THR A 3 -6.79 24.48 -3.09
CA THR A 3 -7.67 23.73 -2.18
C THR A 3 -8.81 23.09 -2.99
N THR A 4 -9.13 21.85 -2.66
CA THR A 4 -10.27 21.11 -3.22
C THR A 4 -11.15 20.60 -2.07
N ASN A 5 -12.35 20.13 -2.39
CA ASN A 5 -13.19 19.48 -1.39
C ASN A 5 -13.21 17.98 -1.65
N VAL A 6 -13.00 17.20 -0.61
CA VAL A 6 -13.22 15.75 -0.62
C VAL A 6 -14.63 15.47 -0.15
N TYR A 7 -15.33 14.60 -0.85
CA TYR A 7 -16.70 14.20 -0.50
C TYR A 7 -16.81 12.68 -0.46
N VAL A 8 -17.73 12.22 0.36
CA VAL A 8 -18.06 10.81 0.49
C VAL A 8 -19.51 10.59 0.10
N LEU A 9 -19.73 9.63 -0.79
CA LEU A 9 -21.05 9.18 -1.20
C LEU A 9 -21.38 7.86 -0.53
N GLU A 10 -22.55 7.76 0.05
CA GLU A 10 -23.20 6.51 0.37
C GLU A 10 -23.91 5.99 -0.87
N LEU A 11 -23.62 4.75 -1.24
CA LEU A 11 -24.15 4.09 -2.42
C LEU A 11 -25.07 2.95 -2.00
N VAL A 12 -25.86 2.43 -2.95
CA VAL A 12 -26.65 1.23 -2.73
C VAL A 12 -25.77 0.04 -2.31
N GLU A 13 -26.37 -0.96 -1.69
CA GLU A 13 -25.73 -2.22 -1.26
C GLU A 13 -24.60 -1.99 -0.21
N GLY A 14 -24.66 -0.91 0.57
CA GLY A 14 -23.65 -0.63 1.59
C GLY A 14 -22.28 -0.29 1.02
N LYS A 15 -22.22 0.22 -0.21
CA LYS A 15 -21.00 0.67 -0.85
C LYS A 15 -20.77 2.16 -0.64
N TYR A 16 -19.51 2.58 -0.77
CA TYR A 16 -19.09 3.97 -0.58
C TYR A 16 -18.16 4.40 -1.71
N TYR A 17 -18.22 5.69 -2.00
CA TYR A 17 -17.29 6.31 -2.96
C TYR A 17 -16.74 7.61 -2.36
N VAL A 18 -15.42 7.75 -2.41
CA VAL A 18 -14.72 8.97 -2.02
C VAL A 18 -14.21 9.64 -3.29
N GLY A 19 -14.42 10.94 -3.42
CA GLY A 19 -13.95 11.70 -4.56
C GLY A 19 -13.59 13.12 -4.18
N CYS A 20 -12.88 13.81 -5.08
CA CYS A 20 -12.56 15.22 -4.91
C CYS A 20 -13.20 16.09 -6.01
N SER A 21 -13.60 17.30 -5.64
CA SER A 21 -14.16 18.29 -6.58
C SER A 21 -14.15 19.69 -5.97
N LYS A 22 -14.00 20.69 -6.83
CA LYS A 22 -14.27 22.09 -6.44
C LYS A 22 -15.77 22.35 -6.27
N ASN A 23 -16.63 21.62 -7.00
CA ASN A 23 -18.08 21.72 -6.87
C ASN A 23 -18.69 20.32 -6.63
N VAL A 24 -18.92 20.01 -5.36
CA VAL A 24 -19.39 18.70 -4.91
C VAL A 24 -20.81 18.40 -5.44
N LEU A 25 -21.69 19.39 -5.51
CA LEU A 25 -23.08 19.18 -5.96
C LEU A 25 -23.14 18.81 -7.45
N ILE A 26 -22.39 19.50 -8.31
CA ILE A 26 -22.32 19.16 -9.74
C ILE A 26 -21.73 17.74 -9.89
N ARG A 27 -20.69 17.41 -9.13
CA ARG A 27 -20.07 16.10 -9.19
C ARG A 27 -21.00 14.98 -8.71
N TYR A 28 -21.76 15.24 -7.66
CA TYR A 28 -22.83 14.33 -7.19
C TYR A 28 -23.88 14.07 -8.29
N GLN A 29 -24.36 15.12 -8.97
CA GLN A 29 -25.31 14.97 -10.08
C GLN A 29 -24.74 14.11 -11.22
N GLN A 30 -23.45 14.24 -11.55
CA GLN A 30 -22.79 13.39 -12.54
C GLN A 30 -22.76 11.92 -12.08
N HIS A 31 -22.52 11.64 -10.82
CA HIS A 31 -22.59 10.29 -10.28
C HIS A 31 -24.03 9.75 -10.33
N ALA A 32 -25.00 10.52 -9.92
CA ALA A 32 -26.41 10.15 -9.91
C ALA A 32 -26.98 9.91 -11.33
N SER A 33 -26.52 10.66 -12.32
CA SER A 33 -26.90 10.46 -13.74
C SER A 33 -26.13 9.33 -14.44
N GLY A 34 -25.23 8.64 -13.73
CA GLY A 34 -24.44 7.55 -14.31
C GLY A 34 -23.29 7.99 -15.22
N THR A 35 -22.95 9.29 -15.24
CA THR A 35 -21.80 9.82 -15.99
C THR A 35 -20.53 9.91 -15.16
N GLY A 36 -20.59 9.50 -13.88
CA GLY A 36 -19.47 9.47 -12.94
C GLY A 36 -18.55 8.26 -13.09
N ALA A 37 -17.90 7.89 -11.96
CA ALA A 37 -16.97 6.75 -11.90
C ALA A 37 -17.69 5.41 -12.18
N ALA A 38 -16.94 4.41 -12.68
CA ALA A 38 -17.49 3.08 -12.96
C ALA A 38 -18.14 2.44 -11.71
N TRP A 39 -17.55 2.67 -10.53
CA TRP A 39 -18.07 2.20 -9.25
C TRP A 39 -19.45 2.78 -8.95
N THR A 40 -19.66 4.08 -9.13
CA THR A 40 -20.96 4.76 -8.90
C THR A 40 -21.99 4.49 -10.00
N LYS A 41 -21.55 4.05 -11.18
CA LYS A 41 -22.47 3.53 -12.22
C LYS A 41 -23.09 2.20 -11.82
N LYS A 42 -22.28 1.33 -11.22
CA LYS A 42 -22.77 0.02 -10.74
C LYS A 42 -23.56 0.14 -9.45
N TYR A 43 -23.11 0.98 -8.54
CA TYR A 43 -23.74 1.23 -7.25
C TYR A 43 -24.18 2.70 -7.19
N PRO A 44 -25.40 3.02 -7.62
CA PRO A 44 -25.90 4.41 -7.64
C PRO A 44 -25.84 5.09 -6.27
N PRO A 45 -25.52 6.39 -6.20
CA PRO A 45 -25.46 7.12 -4.95
C PRO A 45 -26.86 7.33 -4.34
N ILE A 46 -26.93 7.14 -3.04
CA ILE A 46 -28.11 7.43 -2.23
C ILE A 46 -28.06 8.88 -1.76
N ARG A 47 -26.90 9.30 -1.24
CA ARG A 47 -26.70 10.65 -0.70
C ARG A 47 -25.22 11.01 -0.58
N ILE A 48 -24.95 12.30 -0.42
CA ILE A 48 -23.68 12.80 0.07
C ILE A 48 -23.67 12.56 1.59
N LEU A 49 -22.71 11.77 2.08
CA LEU A 49 -22.59 11.42 3.49
C LEU A 49 -21.80 12.48 4.26
N GLU A 50 -20.68 12.91 3.69
CA GLU A 50 -19.74 13.82 4.32
C GLU A 50 -18.99 14.68 3.27
N VAL A 51 -18.59 15.89 3.65
CA VAL A 51 -17.78 16.79 2.82
C VAL A 51 -16.70 17.43 3.68
N PHE A 52 -15.45 17.28 3.24
CA PHE A 52 -14.27 17.91 3.82
C PHE A 52 -13.85 19.07 2.91
N ASN A 53 -13.98 20.29 3.40
CA ASN A 53 -13.72 21.48 2.61
C ASN A 53 -12.26 21.94 2.70
N ASN A 54 -11.72 22.48 1.60
CA ASN A 54 -10.41 23.11 1.54
C ASN A 54 -9.25 22.20 2.03
N VAL A 55 -9.30 20.97 1.65
CA VAL A 55 -8.29 19.95 2.01
C VAL A 55 -7.13 19.93 1.00
N ASP A 56 -6.03 19.28 1.40
CA ASP A 56 -4.88 19.04 0.54
C ASP A 56 -5.09 17.86 -0.45
N GLU A 57 -4.12 17.66 -1.32
CA GLU A 57 -4.14 16.66 -2.38
C GLU A 57 -4.06 15.21 -1.89
N PHE A 58 -3.64 14.98 -0.64
CA PHE A 58 -3.53 13.64 -0.06
C PHE A 58 -4.79 13.19 0.66
N GLU A 59 -5.68 14.12 1.00
CA GLU A 59 -6.83 13.83 1.85
C GLU A 59 -7.85 12.89 1.20
N GLU A 60 -7.99 12.90 -0.13
CA GLU A 60 -8.86 11.94 -0.82
C GLU A 60 -8.44 10.49 -0.54
N ASN A 61 -7.15 10.18 -0.63
CA ASN A 61 -6.61 8.86 -0.32
C ASN A 61 -6.71 8.53 1.18
N ASN A 62 -6.50 9.51 2.06
CA ASN A 62 -6.60 9.34 3.50
C ASN A 62 -8.04 9.00 3.91
N VAL A 63 -9.01 9.77 3.42
CA VAL A 63 -10.44 9.52 3.67
C VAL A 63 -10.86 8.17 3.09
N THR A 64 -10.41 7.82 1.88
CA THR A 64 -10.70 6.52 1.28
C THR A 64 -10.23 5.38 2.18
N LYS A 65 -9.00 5.44 2.70
CA LYS A 65 -8.46 4.40 3.61
C LYS A 65 -9.18 4.39 4.97
N LYS A 66 -9.58 5.54 5.52
CA LYS A 66 -10.40 5.61 6.74
C LYS A 66 -11.74 4.89 6.55
N TYR A 67 -12.39 5.11 5.41
CA TYR A 67 -13.65 4.44 5.09
C TYR A 67 -13.45 2.95 4.83
N MET A 68 -12.37 2.54 4.15
CA MET A 68 -12.00 1.13 3.98
C MET A 68 -11.75 0.44 5.31
N ALA A 69 -11.14 1.12 6.27
CA ALA A 69 -10.91 0.59 7.62
C ALA A 69 -12.22 0.37 8.40
N THR A 70 -13.25 1.18 8.14
CA THR A 70 -14.54 1.14 8.85
C THR A 70 -15.53 0.19 8.18
N PHE A 71 -15.62 0.22 6.86
CA PHE A 71 -16.66 -0.48 6.10
C PHE A 71 -16.15 -1.66 5.28
N GLY A 72 -14.83 -1.91 5.32
CA GLY A 72 -14.17 -2.97 4.56
C GLY A 72 -13.65 -2.50 3.20
N ILE A 73 -12.49 -3.03 2.80
CA ILE A 73 -11.79 -2.64 1.57
C ILE A 73 -12.65 -2.87 0.32
N ASP A 74 -13.45 -3.96 0.29
CA ASP A 74 -14.29 -4.32 -0.86
C ASP A 74 -15.54 -3.44 -1.02
N ASN A 75 -15.83 -2.61 -0.03
CA ASN A 75 -17.02 -1.76 -0.01
C ASN A 75 -16.75 -0.30 -0.36
N VAL A 76 -15.49 0.09 -0.49
CA VAL A 76 -15.09 1.49 -0.67
C VAL A 76 -14.19 1.63 -1.90
N ARG A 77 -14.45 2.65 -2.71
CA ARG A 77 -13.57 3.06 -3.82
C ARG A 77 -13.39 4.58 -3.80
N GLY A 78 -12.25 5.05 -4.29
CA GLY A 78 -11.93 6.49 -4.36
C GLY A 78 -10.44 6.74 -4.45
N GLY A 79 -10.05 7.97 -4.71
CA GLY A 79 -8.65 8.36 -4.85
C GLY A 79 -7.90 7.49 -5.85
N SER A 80 -6.77 6.95 -5.45
CA SER A 80 -5.98 6.02 -6.26
C SER A 80 -6.62 4.62 -6.40
N TYR A 81 -7.63 4.29 -5.58
CA TYR A 81 -8.27 2.97 -5.50
C TYR A 81 -9.58 2.92 -6.29
N CYS A 82 -9.49 3.15 -7.61
CA CYS A 82 -10.66 3.30 -8.49
C CYS A 82 -11.02 2.04 -9.28
N THR A 83 -10.16 1.01 -9.28
CA THR A 83 -10.41 -0.25 -9.98
C THR A 83 -11.58 -1.00 -9.34
N PHE A 84 -12.36 -1.67 -10.17
CA PHE A 84 -13.58 -2.36 -9.70
C PHE A 84 -13.23 -3.46 -8.68
N THR A 85 -12.22 -4.26 -8.98
CA THR A 85 -11.62 -5.25 -8.07
C THR A 85 -10.17 -4.83 -7.85
N LEU A 86 -9.78 -4.62 -6.60
CA LEU A 86 -8.40 -4.31 -6.24
C LEU A 86 -7.55 -5.57 -6.35
N PRO A 87 -6.34 -5.50 -6.92
CA PRO A 87 -5.38 -6.61 -6.91
C PRO A 87 -5.06 -7.06 -5.49
N ALA A 88 -4.76 -8.35 -5.31
CA ALA A 88 -4.48 -8.93 -3.99
C ALA A 88 -3.28 -8.24 -3.30
N GLU A 89 -2.27 -7.86 -4.06
CA GLU A 89 -1.09 -7.15 -3.58
C GLU A 89 -1.47 -5.76 -3.03
N GLU A 90 -2.36 -5.05 -3.71
CA GLU A 90 -2.84 -3.73 -3.28
C GLU A 90 -3.68 -3.84 -2.01
N VAL A 91 -4.57 -4.83 -1.94
CA VAL A 91 -5.36 -5.14 -0.73
C VAL A 91 -4.44 -5.45 0.45
N ALA A 92 -3.37 -6.21 0.23
CA ALA A 92 -2.38 -6.54 1.27
C ALA A 92 -1.66 -5.29 1.78
N VAL A 93 -1.29 -4.36 0.89
CA VAL A 93 -0.65 -3.07 1.28
C VAL A 93 -1.61 -2.22 2.10
N ILE A 94 -2.84 -2.01 1.60
CA ILE A 94 -3.87 -1.24 2.31
C ILE A 94 -4.14 -1.84 3.70
N THR A 95 -4.26 -3.17 3.79
CA THR A 95 -4.48 -3.87 5.06
C THR A 95 -3.36 -3.62 6.05
N LYS A 96 -2.09 -3.66 5.61
CA LYS A 96 -0.93 -3.35 6.46
C LYS A 96 -0.95 -1.90 6.94
N GLU A 97 -1.27 -0.95 6.07
CA GLU A 97 -1.37 0.47 6.42
C GLU A 97 -2.50 0.72 7.44
N ILE A 98 -3.68 0.13 7.24
CA ILE A 98 -4.81 0.22 8.18
C ILE A 98 -4.41 -0.37 9.54
N ARG A 99 -3.84 -1.57 9.58
CA ARG A 99 -3.39 -2.21 10.81
C ARG A 99 -2.35 -1.36 11.55
N SER A 100 -1.39 -0.80 10.83
CA SER A 100 -0.38 0.10 11.37
C SER A 100 -1.00 1.36 11.98
N SER A 101 -1.92 2.02 11.26
CA SER A 101 -2.59 3.24 11.74
C SER A 101 -3.45 3.01 12.98
N GLN A 102 -3.96 1.79 13.17
CA GLN A 102 -4.76 1.37 14.33
C GLN A 102 -3.91 0.84 15.50
N GLY A 103 -2.57 0.86 15.38
CA GLY A 103 -1.66 0.30 16.39
C GLY A 103 -1.75 -1.21 16.52
N CYS A 104 -2.10 -1.90 15.43
CA CYS A 104 -2.18 -3.34 15.36
C CYS A 104 -0.91 -3.94 14.73
N CYS A 105 -0.61 -5.18 15.07
CA CYS A 105 0.43 -5.95 14.41
C CYS A 105 0.11 -6.11 12.92
N VAL A 106 1.00 -5.64 12.04
CA VAL A 106 0.78 -5.67 10.58
C VAL A 106 0.70 -7.08 10.01
N LYS A 107 1.28 -8.09 10.70
CA LYS A 107 1.24 -9.50 10.32
C LYS A 107 -0.12 -10.13 10.65
N CYS A 108 -0.53 -10.10 11.92
CA CYS A 108 -1.71 -10.83 12.38
C CYS A 108 -2.95 -9.95 12.64
N GLY A 109 -2.82 -8.63 12.66
CA GLY A 109 -3.91 -7.68 12.90
C GLY A 109 -4.33 -7.51 14.36
N ARG A 110 -3.70 -8.23 15.33
CA ARG A 110 -4.02 -8.11 16.76
C ARG A 110 -3.24 -6.98 17.41
N LYS A 111 -3.77 -6.40 18.48
CA LYS A 111 -3.11 -5.37 19.30
C LYS A 111 -2.13 -6.00 20.29
N GLY A 112 -1.25 -5.18 20.88
CA GLY A 112 -0.41 -5.53 22.01
C GLY A 112 0.98 -6.07 21.70
N HIS A 113 1.36 -6.17 20.43
CA HIS A 113 2.71 -6.56 20.01
C HIS A 113 3.04 -6.01 18.60
N PHE A 114 4.32 -5.94 18.27
CA PHE A 114 4.80 -5.61 16.93
C PHE A 114 5.07 -6.87 16.09
N VAL A 115 5.28 -6.70 14.80
CA VAL A 115 5.53 -7.80 13.86
C VAL A 115 6.73 -8.65 14.25
N THR A 116 7.77 -8.06 14.84
CA THR A 116 8.99 -8.74 15.32
C THR A 116 8.74 -9.72 16.46
N GLU A 117 7.66 -9.51 17.21
CA GLU A 117 7.25 -10.33 18.36
C GLU A 117 5.99 -11.15 18.04
N CYS A 118 5.65 -11.28 16.76
CA CYS A 118 4.42 -11.95 16.34
C CYS A 118 4.63 -13.45 16.12
N TYR A 119 4.13 -14.26 17.03
CA TYR A 119 4.12 -15.73 16.96
C TYR A 119 2.80 -16.30 16.43
N ALA A 120 1.89 -15.45 15.93
CA ALA A 120 0.58 -15.90 15.47
C ALA A 120 0.68 -16.68 14.15
N ASN A 121 0.00 -17.82 14.07
CA ASN A 121 -0.15 -18.65 12.87
C ASN A 121 -1.41 -18.27 12.06
N THR A 122 -2.31 -17.47 12.66
CA THR A 122 -3.51 -16.97 11.99
C THR A 122 -3.66 -15.47 12.19
N SER A 123 -4.24 -14.79 11.23
CA SER A 123 -4.61 -13.39 11.36
C SER A 123 -5.91 -13.22 12.19
N VAL A 124 -6.26 -11.99 12.53
CA VAL A 124 -7.46 -11.67 13.31
C VAL A 124 -8.76 -12.08 12.60
N ASP A 125 -8.75 -12.17 11.29
CA ASP A 125 -9.86 -12.61 10.43
C ASP A 125 -9.90 -14.13 10.19
N GLY A 126 -8.99 -14.90 10.86
CA GLY A 126 -8.92 -16.34 10.75
C GLY A 126 -8.10 -16.88 9.59
N THR A 127 -7.55 -16.01 8.74
CA THR A 127 -6.68 -16.42 7.62
C THR A 127 -5.38 -17.03 8.14
N SER A 128 -4.97 -18.19 7.64
CA SER A 128 -3.67 -18.80 7.96
C SER A 128 -2.54 -17.88 7.49
N LEU A 129 -1.57 -17.67 8.38
CA LEU A 129 -0.34 -16.91 8.12
C LEU A 129 0.82 -17.84 7.74
N GLU A 130 0.55 -19.14 7.66
CA GLU A 130 1.48 -20.10 7.09
C GLU A 130 1.51 -19.86 5.58
N GLU A 131 2.73 -19.61 5.06
CA GLU A 131 3.05 -19.36 3.64
C GLU A 131 2.71 -17.97 3.08
N SER A 132 2.99 -16.90 3.82
CA SER A 132 3.61 -15.75 3.17
C SER A 132 5.14 -15.82 3.34
N ILE A 133 5.72 -17.00 3.20
CA ILE A 133 7.07 -17.10 2.68
C ILE A 133 6.89 -16.81 1.18
N ILE A 134 6.77 -15.52 0.81
CA ILE A 134 7.45 -15.08 -0.40
C ILE A 134 8.79 -15.78 -0.29
N ASN A 135 9.11 -16.63 -1.25
CA ASN A 135 10.48 -16.98 -1.55
C ASN A 135 11.22 -15.64 -1.73
N ILE A 136 11.61 -15.01 -0.61
CA ILE A 136 12.90 -14.40 -0.57
C ILE A 136 13.77 -15.63 -0.78
N GLU A 137 14.09 -15.92 -2.07
CA GLU A 137 15.33 -16.57 -2.38
C GLU A 137 16.25 -15.95 -1.36
N THR A 138 16.71 -16.75 -0.42
CA THR A 138 17.73 -16.34 0.52
C THR A 138 18.82 -15.81 -0.37
N VAL A 139 18.84 -14.50 -0.55
CA VAL A 139 19.98 -13.80 -1.10
C VAL A 139 21.01 -14.09 -0.04
N THR A 140 21.65 -15.24 -0.18
CA THR A 140 22.84 -15.58 0.61
C THR A 140 23.72 -14.37 0.42
N PRO A 141 24.10 -13.67 1.51
CA PRO A 141 24.84 -12.44 1.38
C PRO A 141 26.09 -12.73 0.54
N HIS A 142 26.02 -12.36 -0.72
CA HIS A 142 27.15 -12.53 -1.62
C HIS A 142 28.08 -11.33 -1.45
N CYS A 143 29.36 -11.58 -1.48
CA CYS A 143 30.37 -10.54 -1.44
C CYS A 143 30.20 -9.62 -2.67
N THR A 144 29.86 -8.35 -2.45
CA THR A 144 29.66 -7.37 -3.52
C THR A 144 30.93 -7.10 -4.32
N ARG A 145 32.13 -7.46 -3.79
CA ARG A 145 33.41 -7.31 -4.46
C ARG A 145 33.69 -8.43 -5.45
N CYS A 146 33.49 -9.69 -5.08
CA CYS A 146 33.85 -10.83 -5.93
C CYS A 146 32.66 -11.69 -6.39
N GLY A 147 31.44 -11.46 -5.89
CA GLY A 147 30.23 -12.19 -6.24
C GLY A 147 30.04 -13.56 -5.57
N ARG A 148 30.98 -14.01 -4.71
CA ARG A 148 30.90 -15.34 -4.04
C ARG A 148 30.08 -15.29 -2.76
N ASN A 149 29.44 -16.41 -2.41
CA ASN A 149 28.49 -16.50 -1.28
C ASN A 149 29.10 -16.94 0.05
N ASN A 150 30.42 -17.19 0.10
CA ASN A 150 31.08 -17.80 1.27
C ASN A 150 31.74 -16.81 2.23
N HIS A 151 31.61 -15.49 2.00
CA HIS A 151 32.18 -14.44 2.85
C HIS A 151 31.49 -13.09 2.56
N ASN A 152 31.62 -12.15 3.49
CA ASN A 152 31.19 -10.77 3.32
C ASN A 152 32.27 -9.92 2.64
N THR A 153 31.88 -8.76 2.08
CA THR A 153 32.78 -7.84 1.36
C THR A 153 33.98 -7.42 2.21
N ASP A 154 33.81 -7.18 3.50
CA ASP A 154 34.86 -6.76 4.45
C ASP A 154 35.95 -7.84 4.66
N LYS A 155 35.63 -9.11 4.39
CA LYS A 155 36.53 -10.26 4.50
C LYS A 155 36.88 -10.85 3.14
N CYS A 156 36.83 -10.04 2.09
CA CYS A 156 37.09 -10.50 0.74
C CYS A 156 38.58 -10.42 0.37
N TYR A 157 39.21 -11.54 0.27
CA TYR A 157 40.60 -11.71 -0.21
C TYR A 157 40.69 -12.20 -1.66
N ALA A 158 39.59 -12.24 -2.39
CA ALA A 158 39.56 -12.72 -3.76
C ALA A 158 40.31 -11.78 -4.70
N LYS A 159 41.15 -12.35 -5.58
CA LYS A 159 41.86 -11.64 -6.63
C LYS A 159 41.08 -11.52 -7.93
N THR A 160 40.00 -12.29 -8.09
CA THR A 160 39.13 -12.28 -9.26
C THR A 160 37.68 -12.36 -8.87
N THR A 161 36.77 -11.80 -9.70
CA THR A 161 35.33 -11.99 -9.59
C THR A 161 34.92 -13.43 -9.91
N LEU A 162 33.65 -13.78 -9.67
CA LEU A 162 33.06 -15.06 -10.03
C LEU A 162 33.13 -15.29 -11.57
N THR A 163 33.10 -14.21 -12.35
CA THR A 163 33.20 -14.18 -13.82
C THR A 163 34.65 -14.15 -14.33
N GLY A 164 35.67 -14.23 -13.43
CA GLY A 164 37.08 -14.28 -13.80
C GLY A 164 37.75 -12.92 -14.05
N LEU A 165 37.06 -11.80 -13.80
CA LEU A 165 37.65 -10.46 -13.90
C LEU A 165 38.61 -10.21 -12.74
N SER A 166 39.81 -9.66 -13.02
CA SER A 166 40.83 -9.30 -12.01
C SER A 166 40.33 -8.15 -11.12
N LEU A 167 40.50 -8.30 -9.80
CA LEU A 167 40.14 -7.31 -8.79
C LEU A 167 41.40 -6.56 -8.28
N ASP A 168 42.17 -5.98 -9.20
CA ASP A 168 43.35 -5.23 -8.85
C ASP A 168 43.00 -3.99 -8.00
N ASN A 169 43.90 -3.68 -7.02
CA ASN A 169 43.68 -2.67 -5.97
C ASN A 169 43.63 -1.18 -6.44
N ASN A 170 43.32 -0.90 -7.70
CA ASN A 170 43.40 0.45 -8.28
C ASN A 170 42.10 1.23 -8.33
N PHE A 171 41.02 0.78 -7.64
CA PHE A 171 39.74 1.51 -7.65
C PHE A 171 39.48 2.45 -6.43
N ILE A 172 40.51 2.74 -5.59
CA ILE A 172 40.30 3.58 -4.40
C ILE A 172 40.48 5.11 -4.69
N ASN A 173 40.87 5.50 -5.91
CA ASN A 173 41.26 6.92 -6.17
C ASN A 173 40.28 7.73 -7.05
N ILE A 174 39.03 7.33 -7.24
CA ILE A 174 38.09 8.11 -8.10
C ILE A 174 36.98 8.82 -7.30
N LEU A 175 36.92 8.70 -5.99
CA LEU A 175 35.91 9.40 -5.17
C LEU A 175 36.46 10.50 -4.26
N GLN A 176 37.66 11.02 -4.56
CA GLN A 176 38.24 12.20 -3.90
C GLN A 176 38.81 13.20 -4.92
N SER A 177 37.95 13.69 -5.81
CA SER A 177 38.24 14.91 -6.58
C SER A 177 36.90 15.59 -6.93
#